data_2f8151a84d44828afac801e5ca56ff29
#
_entry.id   2f8151a84d44828afac801e5ca56ff29
#
_cell.length_a   1.000
_cell.length_b   1.000
_cell.length_c   1.000
_cell.angle_alpha   90.00
_cell.angle_beta   90.00
_cell.angle_gamma   90.00
#
_symmetry.space_group_name_H-M   'P 1'
#
loop_
_entity.id
_entity.type
_entity.pdbx_description
1 polymer ?
#
loop_
_entity_poly.entity_id
_entity_poly.type
_entity_poly.pdbx_seq_one_letter_code
_entity_poly.pdbx_strand_id
1 'polypeptide(L)'
;MQFYTQEQMVDKHVGAKGTQARAEYDEQVELMLVGEAIRKARQAQSLSQEQLGELVGVQKAQISRIENGKNLTLATVARLFKALNQKVTLEIPSIGRVALW
;
A
#
# COMPACT_ATOMS: atom_id res chain seq x y z
N MET A 1 -9.80 2.83 -7.15
CA MET A 1 -8.62 3.72 -7.13
C MET A 1 -7.70 3.37 -8.29
N GLN A 2 -7.23 4.37 -8.98
CA GLN A 2 -6.32 4.17 -10.10
C GLN A 2 -4.91 4.56 -9.67
N PHE A 3 -3.95 3.68 -9.92
CA PHE A 3 -2.54 3.99 -9.68
C PHE A 3 -1.85 4.32 -10.99
N TYR A 4 -0.93 5.25 -10.94
CA TYR A 4 -0.04 5.50 -12.06
C TYR A 4 0.94 4.33 -12.20
N THR A 5 1.37 4.07 -13.43
CA THR A 5 2.46 3.11 -13.61
C THR A 5 3.75 3.71 -13.06
N GLN A 6 4.64 2.86 -12.60
CA GLN A 6 5.93 3.30 -12.11
C GLN A 6 6.72 4.07 -13.17
N GLU A 7 6.64 3.63 -14.41
CA GLU A 7 7.34 4.27 -15.50
C GLU A 7 6.88 5.71 -15.70
N GLN A 8 5.60 5.98 -15.58
CA GLN A 8 5.07 7.33 -15.71
C GLN A 8 5.56 8.26 -14.61
N MET A 9 5.72 7.73 -13.39
CA MET A 9 6.12 8.52 -12.24
C MET A 9 7.64 8.72 -12.15
N VAL A 10 8.41 7.75 -12.59
CA VAL A 10 9.82 7.63 -12.22
C VAL A 10 10.79 8.01 -13.34
N ASP A 11 10.45 7.78 -14.61
CA ASP A 11 11.36 8.06 -15.72
C ASP A 11 11.89 9.50 -15.75
N LYS A 12 11.10 10.43 -15.17
CA LYS A 12 11.50 11.84 -15.12
C LYS A 12 12.36 12.18 -13.91
N HIS A 13 12.45 11.32 -12.91
CA HIS A 13 13.02 11.67 -11.61
C HIS A 13 14.20 10.82 -11.18
N VAL A 14 14.29 9.59 -11.64
CA VAL A 14 15.32 8.64 -11.21
C VAL A 14 15.91 7.95 -12.43
N GLY A 15 17.06 8.21 -12.80
CA GLY A 15 17.84 7.60 -13.86
C GLY A 15 17.14 6.61 -14.80
N ALA A 16 17.91 5.99 -15.65
CA ALA A 16 17.38 5.10 -16.67
C ALA A 16 16.76 3.83 -16.05
N LYS A 17 15.72 3.33 -16.72
CA LYS A 17 15.07 2.08 -16.34
C LYS A 17 16.07 0.94 -16.33
N GLY A 18 16.02 0.10 -15.31
CA GLY A 18 16.91 -1.04 -15.17
C GLY A 18 18.13 -0.81 -14.29
N THR A 19 18.34 0.41 -13.82
CA THR A 19 19.40 0.66 -12.83
C THR A 19 18.93 0.22 -11.44
N GLN A 20 19.86 -0.13 -10.57
CA GLN A 20 19.54 -0.51 -9.21
C GLN A 20 18.85 0.64 -8.44
N ALA A 21 19.33 1.86 -8.62
CA ALA A 21 18.72 3.02 -7.97
C ALA A 21 17.26 3.21 -8.41
N ARG A 22 16.98 2.99 -9.68
CA ARG A 22 15.62 3.05 -10.22
C ARG A 22 14.72 1.98 -9.61
N ALA A 23 15.22 0.74 -9.50
CA ALA A 23 14.47 -0.38 -8.95
C ALA A 23 14.10 -0.14 -7.48
N GLU A 24 15.04 0.36 -6.68
CA GLU A 24 14.80 0.68 -5.28
C GLU A 24 13.77 1.80 -5.13
N TYR A 25 13.85 2.82 -5.97
CA TYR A 25 12.90 3.93 -5.95
C TYR A 25 11.50 3.44 -6.34
N ASP A 26 11.38 2.61 -7.36
CA ASP A 26 10.10 2.06 -7.81
C ASP A 26 9.41 1.27 -6.70
N GLU A 27 10.16 0.45 -5.98
CA GLU A 27 9.64 -0.31 -4.85
C GLU A 27 9.11 0.61 -3.75
N GLN A 28 9.88 1.64 -3.39
CA GLN A 28 9.45 2.59 -2.37
C GLN A 28 8.18 3.34 -2.77
N VAL A 29 8.07 3.75 -4.02
CA VAL A 29 6.88 4.44 -4.52
C VAL A 29 5.65 3.53 -4.44
N GLU A 30 5.78 2.27 -4.82
CA GLU A 30 4.68 1.30 -4.72
C GLU A 30 4.21 1.11 -3.28
N LEU A 31 5.14 0.94 -2.36
CA LEU A 31 4.81 0.75 -0.95
C LEU A 31 4.16 2.00 -0.37
N MET A 32 4.63 3.18 -0.76
CA MET A 32 4.02 4.44 -0.32
C MET A 32 2.59 4.59 -0.84
N LEU A 33 2.32 4.19 -2.06
CA LEU A 33 0.97 4.25 -2.62
C LEU A 33 0.00 3.32 -1.90
N VAL A 34 0.45 2.13 -1.54
CA VAL A 34 -0.37 1.20 -0.74
C VAL A 34 -0.62 1.77 0.64
N GLY A 35 0.40 2.32 1.29
CA GLY A 35 0.24 2.96 2.60
C GLY A 35 -0.73 4.13 2.56
N GLU A 36 -0.65 4.95 1.53
CA GLU A 36 -1.56 6.07 1.32
C GLU A 36 -3.00 5.60 1.12
N ALA A 37 -3.21 4.51 0.39
CA ALA A 37 -4.53 3.95 0.19
C ALA A 37 -5.14 3.48 1.54
N ILE A 38 -4.33 2.87 2.40
CA ILE A 38 -4.75 2.47 3.73
C ILE A 38 -5.16 3.70 4.55
N ARG A 39 -4.34 4.74 4.53
CA ARG A 39 -4.62 5.97 5.26
C ARG A 39 -5.93 6.61 4.80
N LYS A 40 -6.14 6.72 3.50
CA LYS A 40 -7.36 7.31 2.95
C LYS A 40 -8.59 6.49 3.32
N ALA A 41 -8.51 5.18 3.25
CA ALA A 41 -9.62 4.31 3.64
C ALA A 41 -9.94 4.46 5.14
N ARG A 42 -8.90 4.57 5.97
CA ARG A 42 -9.08 4.82 7.40
C ARG A 42 -9.76 6.16 7.66
N GLN A 43 -9.28 7.21 7.04
CA GLN A 43 -9.82 8.55 7.20
C GLN A 43 -11.25 8.66 6.71
N ALA A 44 -11.59 7.96 5.64
CA ALA A 44 -12.95 7.93 5.11
C ALA A 44 -13.96 7.36 6.11
N GLN A 45 -13.50 6.55 7.07
CA GLN A 45 -14.34 6.01 8.13
C GLN A 45 -14.17 6.74 9.45
N SER A 46 -13.49 7.87 9.43
CA SER A 46 -13.24 8.70 10.62
C SER A 46 -12.53 7.94 11.74
N LEU A 47 -11.67 7.00 11.38
CA LEU A 47 -10.88 6.25 12.35
C LEU A 47 -9.51 6.88 12.55
N SER A 48 -9.05 6.92 13.81
CA SER A 48 -7.67 7.27 14.11
C SER A 48 -6.75 6.08 13.84
N GLN A 49 -5.45 6.33 13.79
CA GLN A 49 -4.46 5.25 13.71
C GLN A 49 -4.56 4.31 14.90
N GLU A 50 -4.82 4.85 16.08
CA GLU A 50 -4.99 4.04 17.29
C GLU A 50 -6.23 3.14 17.18
N GLN A 51 -7.34 3.69 16.71
CA GLN A 51 -8.57 2.93 16.54
C GLN A 51 -8.41 1.82 15.51
N LEU A 52 -7.76 2.10 14.38
CA LEU A 52 -7.48 1.06 13.40
C LEU A 52 -6.56 -0.01 13.98
N GLY A 53 -5.55 0.40 14.74
CA GLY A 53 -4.66 -0.54 15.43
C GLY A 53 -5.42 -1.47 16.35
N GLU A 54 -6.37 -0.96 17.12
CA GLU A 54 -7.20 -1.77 18.00
C GLU A 54 -8.02 -2.81 17.23
N LEU A 55 -8.55 -2.43 16.07
CA LEU A 55 -9.33 -3.36 15.25
C LEU A 55 -8.52 -4.54 14.73
N VAL A 56 -7.23 -4.34 14.46
CA VAL A 56 -6.39 -5.39 13.89
C VAL A 56 -5.35 -5.95 14.87
N GLY A 57 -5.36 -5.46 16.11
CA GLY A 57 -4.48 -5.98 17.15
C GLY A 57 -3.04 -5.51 17.06
N VAL A 58 -2.79 -4.30 16.56
CA VAL A 58 -1.45 -3.72 16.50
C VAL A 58 -1.45 -2.33 17.11
N GLN A 59 -0.26 -1.82 17.41
CA GLN A 59 -0.12 -0.51 18.03
C GLN A 59 -0.16 0.62 16.99
N LYS A 60 -0.51 1.81 17.48
CA LYS A 60 -0.57 3.01 16.65
C LYS A 60 0.72 3.25 15.87
N ALA A 61 1.88 3.07 16.50
CA ALA A 61 3.17 3.27 15.84
C ALA A 61 3.34 2.36 14.64
N GLN A 62 2.82 1.14 14.71
CA GLN A 62 2.89 0.19 13.61
C GLN A 62 1.97 0.61 12.46
N ILE A 63 0.77 1.10 12.77
CA ILE A 63 -0.13 1.64 11.75
C ILE A 63 0.54 2.82 11.04
N SER A 64 1.19 3.71 11.79
CA SER A 64 1.91 4.83 11.21
C SER A 64 2.98 4.39 10.22
N ARG A 65 3.77 3.39 10.57
CA ARG A 65 4.81 2.85 9.68
C ARG A 65 4.20 2.24 8.41
N ILE A 66 3.12 1.50 8.56
CA ILE A 66 2.43 0.87 7.43
C ILE A 66 1.88 1.94 6.48
N GLU A 67 1.27 2.99 7.01
CA GLU A 67 0.76 4.09 6.19
C GLU A 67 1.88 4.87 5.49
N ASN A 68 3.10 4.78 5.98
CA ASN A 68 4.28 5.36 5.34
C ASN A 68 5.00 4.37 4.42
N GLY A 69 4.39 3.23 4.14
CA GLY A 69 4.94 2.25 3.21
C GLY A 69 5.99 1.34 3.79
N LYS A 70 6.08 1.24 5.12
CA LYS A 70 7.09 0.41 5.80
C LYS A 70 6.45 -0.86 6.36
N ASN A 71 7.20 -1.95 6.35
CA ASN A 71 6.79 -3.23 6.94
C ASN A 71 5.48 -3.77 6.34
N LEU A 72 5.28 -3.55 5.05
CA LEU A 72 4.09 -4.04 4.36
C LEU A 72 4.28 -5.50 3.92
N THR A 73 3.30 -6.33 4.23
CA THR A 73 3.16 -7.67 3.67
C THR A 73 1.77 -7.81 3.10
N LEU A 74 1.58 -8.74 2.18
CA LEU A 74 0.24 -8.98 1.62
C LEU A 74 -0.76 -9.36 2.71
N ALA A 75 -0.34 -10.15 3.69
CA ALA A 75 -1.21 -10.53 4.80
C ALA A 75 -1.65 -9.31 5.61
N THR A 76 -0.73 -8.41 5.93
CA THR A 76 -1.04 -7.20 6.67
C THR A 76 -1.97 -6.28 5.89
N VAL A 77 -1.68 -6.08 4.60
CA VAL A 77 -2.51 -5.26 3.72
C VAL A 77 -3.92 -5.82 3.67
N ALA A 78 -4.07 -7.13 3.48
CA ALA A 78 -5.38 -7.77 3.43
C ALA A 78 -6.14 -7.58 4.75
N ARG A 79 -5.47 -7.76 5.89
CA ARG A 79 -6.10 -7.58 7.21
C ARG A 79 -6.60 -6.15 7.42
N LEU A 80 -5.79 -5.17 7.05
CA LEU A 80 -6.16 -3.77 7.24
C LEU A 80 -7.33 -3.38 6.36
N PHE A 81 -7.30 -3.73 5.08
CA PHE A 81 -8.41 -3.42 4.19
C PHE A 81 -9.67 -4.20 4.55
N LYS A 82 -9.54 -5.43 5.04
CA LYS A 82 -10.69 -6.17 5.55
C LYS A 82 -11.32 -5.46 6.74
N ALA A 83 -10.52 -5.00 7.69
CA ALA A 83 -11.00 -4.22 8.83
C ALA A 83 -11.67 -2.92 8.41
N LEU A 84 -11.21 -2.33 7.31
CA LEU A 84 -11.77 -1.11 6.74
C LEU A 84 -12.92 -1.37 5.76
N ASN A 85 -13.31 -2.63 5.60
CA ASN A 85 -14.37 -3.06 4.70
C ASN A 85 -14.13 -2.61 3.25
N GLN A 86 -12.87 -2.67 2.82
CA GLN A 86 -12.44 -2.31 1.47
C GLN A 86 -11.91 -3.54 0.75
N LYS A 87 -12.50 -3.87 -0.39
CA LYS A 87 -12.03 -4.98 -1.20
C LYS A 87 -10.68 -4.67 -1.83
N VAL A 88 -9.79 -5.65 -1.85
CA VAL A 88 -8.47 -5.53 -2.46
C VAL A 88 -8.25 -6.69 -3.39
N THR A 89 -7.85 -6.39 -4.60
CA THR A 89 -7.49 -7.40 -5.59
C THR A 89 -6.07 -7.18 -6.05
N LEU A 90 -5.38 -8.27 -6.34
CA LEU A 90 -4.07 -8.27 -6.95
C LEU A 90 -4.24 -8.67 -8.41
N GLU A 91 -3.74 -7.85 -9.31
CA GLU A 91 -3.80 -8.16 -10.73
C GLU A 91 -2.48 -8.75 -11.19
N ILE A 92 -2.55 -9.96 -11.70
CA ILE A 92 -1.39 -10.68 -12.25
C ILE A 92 -1.71 -10.94 -13.72
N PRO A 93 -1.00 -10.31 -14.68
CA PRO A 93 -1.37 -10.39 -16.09
C PRO A 93 -1.49 -11.81 -16.64
N SER A 94 -0.68 -12.74 -16.15
CA SER A 94 -0.71 -14.13 -16.61
C SER A 94 -1.81 -14.97 -15.98
N ILE A 95 -2.44 -14.49 -14.91
CA ILE A 95 -3.41 -15.27 -14.13
C ILE A 95 -4.77 -14.56 -14.07
N GLY A 96 -4.76 -13.24 -13.98
CA GLY A 96 -5.95 -12.42 -13.79
C GLY A 96 -5.97 -11.77 -12.42
N ARG A 97 -7.16 -11.51 -11.92
CA ARG A 97 -7.34 -10.82 -10.63
C ARG A 97 -7.52 -11.83 -9.52
N VAL A 98 -6.79 -11.63 -8.44
CA VAL A 98 -6.86 -12.46 -7.25
C VAL A 98 -7.35 -11.61 -6.09
N ALA A 99 -8.44 -11.98 -5.48
CA ALA A 99 -8.96 -11.30 -4.30
C ALA A 99 -8.06 -11.60 -3.11
N LEU A 100 -7.61 -10.56 -2.39
CA LEU A 100 -6.84 -10.74 -1.16
C LEU A 100 -7.74 -11.05 0.03
N TRP A 101 -9.01 -10.72 -0.08
CA TRP A 101 -10.01 -11.14 0.89
C TRP A 101 -11.42 -11.04 0.31
#